data_37b3b8992d5cccb1df36428cd9a429c6
#
_entry.id   37b3b8992d5cccb1df36428cd9a429c6
#
_cell.length_a   1.000
_cell.length_b   1.000
_cell.length_c   1.000
_cell.angle_alpha   90.00
_cell.angle_beta   90.00
_cell.angle_gamma   90.00
#
_symmetry.space_group_name_H-M   'P 1'
#
loop_
_entity.id
_entity.type
_entity.pdbx_description
1 polymer ?
#
loop_
_entity_poly.entity_id
_entity_poly.type
_entity_poly.pdbx_seq_one_letter_code
_entity_poly.pdbx_strand_id
1 'polypeptide(L)'
;MKRMAFLLLLLLGLPFLGCNRSDAIVVIQLHPKNPDIIYVATNDYIYKTRDGGRTWTNLSHGMSHSRVISMAIDPVYPATVYAGTKGDAVYKSYDGGQRWVSQRAGLDDVTVSSVVNQFVLDPEDSTHVFAATTMGVFETKNAGDSWTKRMNGMKEVLMVVTLGFDPTRPSILYAGTSGGVYKSVDQAEHWEKVNNGLVSPDIIKSSRALNVTAILVDPYEADTVYAATLEGLYISKDAGALWLRIGQSLQDQMVFSMILDRTRKGVMYLGGREGIHRSEDGGNTWTTLNKGLATLNVRSIAQSAIDPKLFYLGTNGSGLYRSKDAGETWESMPPVMAAN
;
A
#
# COMPACT_ATOMS: atom_id res chain seq x y z
N MET A 1 60.02 44.88 4.57
CA MET A 1 59.07 44.20 5.50
C MET A 1 57.70 44.25 4.92
N LYS A 2 57.26 43.17 4.29
CA LYS A 2 55.89 43.02 3.71
C LYS A 2 55.07 42.10 4.65
N ARG A 3 54.00 42.62 5.21
CA ARG A 3 53.05 41.88 6.05
C ARG A 3 52.10 41.14 5.11
N MET A 4 52.20 39.82 5.14
CA MET A 4 51.21 38.93 4.51
C MET A 4 50.02 38.80 5.48
N ALA A 5 48.84 39.25 5.05
CA ALA A 5 47.58 38.99 5.73
C ALA A 5 47.09 37.59 5.37
N PHE A 6 46.95 36.71 6.37
CA PHE A 6 46.30 35.40 6.22
C PHE A 6 44.78 35.61 6.24
N LEU A 7 44.16 35.33 5.10
CA LEU A 7 42.68 35.27 4.98
C LEU A 7 42.22 33.91 5.47
N LEU A 8 41.58 33.86 6.64
CA LEU A 8 40.98 32.68 7.20
C LEU A 8 39.64 32.46 6.49
N LEU A 9 39.57 31.51 5.55
CA LEU A 9 38.33 31.06 4.95
C LEU A 9 37.60 30.20 5.98
N LEU A 10 36.51 30.72 6.59
CA LEU A 10 35.53 29.94 7.32
C LEU A 10 34.74 29.12 6.33
N LEU A 11 35.10 27.86 6.19
CA LEU A 11 34.21 26.83 5.57
C LEU A 11 33.03 26.60 6.54
N LEU A 12 31.92 27.28 6.27
CA LEU A 12 30.62 26.92 6.83
C LEU A 12 30.30 25.50 6.34
N GLY A 13 30.46 24.53 7.23
CA GLY A 13 30.07 23.17 7.00
C GLY A 13 28.56 23.11 6.75
N LEU A 14 28.18 22.91 5.50
CA LEU A 14 26.85 22.43 5.17
C LEU A 14 26.66 21.08 5.86
N PRO A 15 25.60 20.89 6.65
CA PRO A 15 25.35 19.57 7.20
C PRO A 15 25.17 18.62 6.01
N PHE A 16 26.02 17.62 5.91
CA PHE A 16 25.76 16.44 5.10
C PHE A 16 24.42 15.87 5.58
N LEU A 17 23.37 16.10 4.82
CA LEU A 17 22.12 15.33 4.93
C LEU A 17 22.48 13.89 4.60
N GLY A 18 22.93 13.16 5.60
CA GLY A 18 23.05 11.72 5.53
C GLY A 18 21.68 11.18 5.16
N CYS A 19 21.62 10.36 4.13
CA CYS A 19 20.42 9.63 3.73
C CYS A 19 20.08 8.67 4.90
N ASN A 20 19.28 9.15 5.85
CA ASN A 20 18.82 8.35 6.97
C ASN A 20 17.82 7.33 6.43
N ARG A 21 18.06 6.06 6.67
CA ARG A 21 17.13 4.95 6.34
C ARG A 21 15.72 5.13 6.95
N SER A 22 15.57 6.03 7.95
CA SER A 22 14.32 6.38 8.61
C SER A 22 13.34 7.19 7.73
N ASP A 23 13.80 7.79 6.62
CA ASP A 23 12.97 8.67 5.79
C ASP A 23 12.08 7.92 4.76
N ALA A 24 12.18 6.61 4.70
CA ALA A 24 11.33 5.80 3.83
C ALA A 24 9.93 5.62 4.44
N ILE A 25 8.92 6.18 3.79
CA ILE A 25 7.51 5.96 4.15
C ILE A 25 6.99 4.73 3.38
N VAL A 26 6.69 3.67 4.13
CA VAL A 26 6.25 2.38 3.58
C VAL A 26 4.74 2.32 3.45
N VAL A 27 4.02 2.84 4.45
CA VAL A 27 2.55 2.81 4.52
C VAL A 27 2.03 4.18 4.91
N ILE A 28 0.95 4.59 4.26
CA ILE A 28 0.14 5.75 4.64
C ILE A 28 -1.29 5.26 4.81
N GLN A 29 -1.91 5.60 5.95
CA GLN A 29 -3.34 5.40 6.18
C GLN A 29 -3.98 6.71 6.64
N LEU A 30 -5.01 7.13 5.92
CA LEU A 30 -5.77 8.33 6.25
C LEU A 30 -7.00 7.94 7.05
N HIS A 31 -7.30 8.72 8.08
CA HIS A 31 -8.48 8.50 8.89
C HIS A 31 -9.75 8.77 8.05
N PRO A 32 -10.73 7.85 8.04
CA PRO A 32 -11.87 7.91 7.10
C PRO A 32 -12.81 9.10 7.33
N LYS A 33 -12.79 9.71 8.54
CA LYS A 33 -13.73 10.77 8.97
C LYS A 33 -13.03 12.08 9.38
N ASN A 34 -11.69 12.15 9.36
CA ASN A 34 -10.93 13.35 9.73
C ASN A 34 -9.64 13.46 8.92
N PRO A 35 -9.53 14.41 7.98
CA PRO A 35 -8.39 14.53 7.08
C PRO A 35 -7.09 14.96 7.78
N ASP A 36 -7.17 15.51 9.00
CA ASP A 36 -5.99 15.91 9.79
C ASP A 36 -5.32 14.74 10.51
N ILE A 37 -6.00 13.58 10.58
CA ILE A 37 -5.44 12.39 11.21
C ILE A 37 -4.84 11.47 10.14
N ILE A 38 -3.52 11.30 10.22
CA ILE A 38 -2.77 10.47 9.29
C ILE A 38 -1.88 9.52 10.09
N TYR A 39 -1.83 8.28 9.67
CA TYR A 39 -0.88 7.29 10.16
C TYR A 39 0.14 7.00 9.07
N VAL A 40 1.39 6.92 9.44
CA VAL A 40 2.47 6.48 8.56
C VAL A 40 3.32 5.41 9.24
N ALA A 41 3.72 4.40 8.47
CA ALA A 41 4.78 3.51 8.89
C ALA A 41 6.05 3.82 8.10
N THR A 42 7.13 3.97 8.83
CA THR A 42 8.49 4.01 8.29
C THR A 42 9.13 2.61 8.34
N ASN A 43 10.41 2.50 8.02
CA ASN A 43 11.11 1.23 8.21
C ASN A 43 11.19 0.77 9.67
N ASP A 44 11.11 1.71 10.63
CA ASP A 44 11.41 1.45 12.04
C ASP A 44 10.21 1.67 12.98
N TYR A 45 9.31 2.61 12.64
CA TYR A 45 8.27 3.07 13.56
C TYR A 45 6.94 3.35 12.87
N ILE A 46 5.86 3.37 13.68
CA ILE A 46 4.57 3.96 13.32
C ILE A 46 4.47 5.35 13.93
N TYR A 47 4.02 6.30 13.13
CA TYR A 47 3.72 7.66 13.58
C TYR A 47 2.28 8.03 13.25
N LYS A 48 1.73 8.92 14.09
CA LYS A 48 0.41 9.51 13.89
C LYS A 48 0.50 11.02 14.04
N THR A 49 -0.18 11.73 13.15
CA THR A 49 -0.49 13.15 13.31
C THR A 49 -1.97 13.34 13.59
N ARG A 50 -2.32 14.48 14.22
CA ARG A 50 -3.71 14.93 14.46
C ARG A 50 -3.93 16.36 13.94
N ASP A 51 -2.95 16.92 13.26
CA ASP A 51 -2.90 18.32 12.80
C ASP A 51 -2.45 18.46 11.34
N GLY A 52 -2.76 17.44 10.53
CA GLY A 52 -2.44 17.42 9.11
C GLY A 52 -0.95 17.31 8.81
N GLY A 53 -0.18 16.71 9.73
CA GLY A 53 1.25 16.44 9.54
C GLY A 53 2.18 17.54 9.99
N ARG A 54 1.72 18.48 10.83
CA ARG A 54 2.60 19.49 11.44
C ARG A 54 3.42 18.90 12.58
N THR A 55 2.78 18.05 13.40
CA THR A 55 3.44 17.29 14.48
C THR A 55 3.13 15.81 14.39
N TRP A 56 4.08 14.98 14.88
CA TRP A 56 3.98 13.53 14.83
C TRP A 56 4.22 12.90 16.21
N THR A 57 3.42 11.91 16.54
CA THR A 57 3.57 11.10 17.75
C THR A 57 3.99 9.70 17.36
N ASN A 58 5.04 9.16 17.98
CA ASN A 58 5.44 7.77 17.82
C ASN A 58 4.44 6.85 18.53
N LEU A 59 3.90 5.89 17.81
CA LEU A 59 2.90 4.92 18.30
C LEU A 59 3.45 3.49 18.41
N SER A 60 4.75 3.27 18.29
CA SER A 60 5.32 1.92 18.28
C SER A 60 5.46 1.29 19.67
N HIS A 61 5.03 1.98 20.72
CA HIS A 61 5.10 1.47 22.08
C HIS A 61 4.18 0.24 22.26
N GLY A 62 4.75 -0.84 22.83
CA GLY A 62 4.02 -2.10 23.05
C GLY A 62 4.03 -3.05 21.86
N MET A 63 4.65 -2.67 20.73
CA MET A 63 4.99 -3.60 19.67
C MET A 63 6.42 -4.13 19.88
N SER A 64 6.66 -5.38 19.54
CA SER A 64 8.03 -5.88 19.39
C SER A 64 8.72 -5.08 18.29
N HIS A 65 10.06 -5.11 18.22
CA HIS A 65 10.86 -4.37 17.23
C HIS A 65 10.60 -4.83 15.77
N SER A 66 9.39 -5.28 15.47
CA SER A 66 8.99 -5.78 14.17
C SER A 66 8.58 -4.65 13.24
N ARG A 67 9.18 -4.66 12.05
CA ARG A 67 8.85 -3.69 11.01
C ARG A 67 7.40 -3.83 10.56
N VAL A 68 6.65 -2.72 10.59
CA VAL A 68 5.28 -2.66 10.05
C VAL A 68 5.34 -2.53 8.53
N ILE A 69 4.64 -3.43 7.84
CA ILE A 69 4.59 -3.53 6.38
C ILE A 69 3.22 -3.10 5.83
N SER A 70 2.17 -3.31 6.61
CA SER A 70 0.81 -2.95 6.23
C SER A 70 0.02 -2.41 7.42
N MET A 71 -0.97 -1.58 7.15
CA MET A 71 -1.90 -1.06 8.14
C MET A 71 -3.29 -0.96 7.52
N ALA A 72 -4.31 -1.09 8.35
CA ALA A 72 -5.69 -0.78 7.99
C ALA A 72 -6.41 -0.10 9.15
N ILE A 73 -7.27 0.87 8.83
CA ILE A 73 -8.15 1.55 9.79
C ILE A 73 -9.56 1.08 9.50
N ASP A 74 -10.27 0.66 10.55
CA ASP A 74 -11.68 0.32 10.45
C ASP A 74 -12.50 1.58 10.03
N PRO A 75 -13.22 1.54 8.90
CA PRO A 75 -13.94 2.71 8.41
C PRO A 75 -15.14 3.09 9.27
N VAL A 76 -15.71 2.13 9.98
CA VAL A 76 -16.86 2.32 10.88
C VAL A 76 -16.38 2.77 12.25
N TYR A 77 -15.39 2.07 12.81
CA TYR A 77 -14.79 2.32 14.14
C TYR A 77 -13.31 2.72 14.01
N PRO A 78 -12.98 3.97 13.64
CA PRO A 78 -11.61 4.36 13.31
C PRO A 78 -10.61 4.36 14.46
N ALA A 79 -11.07 4.11 15.69
CA ALA A 79 -10.20 3.80 16.82
C ALA A 79 -9.56 2.40 16.68
N THR A 80 -10.18 1.51 15.91
CA THR A 80 -9.64 0.20 15.58
C THR A 80 -8.65 0.30 14.42
N VAL A 81 -7.41 -0.08 14.69
CA VAL A 81 -6.32 -0.06 13.70
C VAL A 81 -5.60 -1.40 13.73
N TYR A 82 -5.38 -1.97 12.55
CA TYR A 82 -4.58 -3.18 12.35
C TYR A 82 -3.19 -2.79 11.84
N ALA A 83 -2.16 -3.48 12.31
CA ALA A 83 -0.80 -3.36 11.83
C ALA A 83 -0.23 -4.76 11.53
N GLY A 84 0.14 -4.96 10.28
CA GLY A 84 0.78 -6.17 9.79
C GLY A 84 2.29 -6.00 9.77
N THR A 85 3.00 -6.97 10.32
CA THR A 85 4.43 -6.88 10.53
C THR A 85 5.21 -7.88 9.69
N LYS A 86 6.51 -7.68 9.68
CA LYS A 86 7.47 -8.70 9.26
C LYS A 86 7.96 -9.44 10.50
N GLY A 87 7.56 -10.71 10.62
CA GLY A 87 8.10 -11.62 11.62
C GLY A 87 7.30 -11.73 12.93
N ASP A 88 6.29 -10.88 13.14
CA ASP A 88 5.54 -10.89 14.41
C ASP A 88 4.00 -10.85 14.20
N ALA A 89 3.57 -11.27 13.02
CA ALA A 89 2.17 -11.39 12.61
C ALA A 89 1.38 -10.07 12.66
N VAL A 90 0.27 -10.06 13.40
CA VAL A 90 -0.71 -8.98 13.44
C VAL A 90 -0.75 -8.33 14.81
N TYR A 91 -0.77 -7.01 14.83
CA TYR A 91 -1.14 -6.22 16.00
C TYR A 91 -2.44 -5.47 15.74
N LYS A 92 -3.24 -5.30 16.80
CA LYS A 92 -4.47 -4.52 16.78
C LYS A 92 -4.47 -3.50 17.89
N SER A 93 -4.95 -2.31 17.58
CA SER A 93 -5.24 -1.25 18.52
C SER A 93 -6.74 -0.96 18.54
N TYR A 94 -7.30 -0.65 19.72
CA TYR A 94 -8.69 -0.23 19.93
C TYR A 94 -8.81 1.25 20.29
N ASP A 95 -7.68 1.96 20.42
CA ASP A 95 -7.58 3.35 20.89
C ASP A 95 -6.82 4.27 19.93
N GLY A 96 -6.83 3.89 18.66
CA GLY A 96 -6.19 4.68 17.59
C GLY A 96 -4.67 4.64 17.64
N GLY A 97 -4.10 3.50 18.03
CA GLY A 97 -2.67 3.22 18.01
C GLY A 97 -1.93 3.55 19.32
N GLN A 98 -2.62 3.96 20.40
CA GLN A 98 -1.96 4.26 21.66
C GLN A 98 -1.47 2.98 22.36
N ARG A 99 -2.25 1.89 22.25
CA ARG A 99 -1.88 0.56 22.74
C ARG A 99 -2.08 -0.46 21.64
N TRP A 100 -1.15 -1.40 21.55
CA TRP A 100 -1.18 -2.50 20.59
C TRP A 100 -1.26 -3.83 21.31
N VAL A 101 -2.12 -4.71 20.81
CA VAL A 101 -2.27 -6.08 21.28
C VAL A 101 -1.92 -7.02 20.15
N SER A 102 -1.05 -7.98 20.42
CA SER A 102 -0.69 -9.02 19.45
C SER A 102 -1.88 -9.97 19.24
N GLN A 103 -2.23 -10.21 17.97
CA GLN A 103 -3.34 -11.05 17.54
C GLN A 103 -2.80 -12.25 16.74
N ARG A 104 -2.36 -13.29 17.47
CA ARG A 104 -1.66 -14.44 16.87
C ARG A 104 -2.48 -15.73 16.81
N ALA A 105 -3.63 -15.81 17.45
CA ALA A 105 -4.42 -17.04 17.49
C ALA A 105 -4.82 -17.47 16.08
N GLY A 106 -4.44 -18.69 15.67
CA GLY A 106 -4.64 -19.22 14.32
C GLY A 106 -3.63 -18.75 13.25
N LEU A 107 -2.61 -17.98 13.65
CA LEU A 107 -1.48 -17.60 12.80
C LEU A 107 -0.23 -18.43 13.14
N ASP A 108 -0.41 -19.68 13.55
CA ASP A 108 0.67 -20.55 14.05
C ASP A 108 1.73 -20.87 12.98
N ASP A 109 1.33 -20.88 11.71
CA ASP A 109 2.23 -21.02 10.56
C ASP A 109 3.06 -19.76 10.28
N VAL A 110 2.71 -18.60 10.89
CA VAL A 110 3.39 -17.33 10.65
C VAL A 110 4.69 -17.28 11.46
N THR A 111 5.80 -17.47 10.77
CA THR A 111 7.14 -17.52 11.35
C THR A 111 7.81 -16.14 11.39
N VAL A 112 8.98 -16.05 12.00
CA VAL A 112 9.82 -14.83 12.04
C VAL A 112 10.21 -14.28 10.66
N SER A 113 10.08 -15.06 9.60
CA SER A 113 10.30 -14.61 8.21
C SER A 113 9.03 -14.22 7.47
N SER A 114 7.85 -14.45 8.07
CA SER A 114 6.57 -14.16 7.45
C SER A 114 6.27 -12.66 7.43
N VAL A 115 5.54 -12.24 6.42
CA VAL A 115 5.14 -10.84 6.24
C VAL A 115 3.62 -10.79 6.06
N VAL A 116 2.97 -9.88 6.78
CA VAL A 116 1.57 -9.51 6.51
C VAL A 116 1.58 -8.34 5.54
N ASN A 117 1.30 -8.65 4.27
CA ASN A 117 1.47 -7.73 3.14
C ASN A 117 0.34 -6.70 3.05
N GLN A 118 -0.90 -7.11 3.37
CA GLN A 118 -2.08 -6.25 3.27
C GLN A 118 -3.21 -6.77 4.15
N PHE A 119 -4.06 -5.84 4.62
CA PHE A 119 -5.39 -6.15 5.16
C PHE A 119 -6.47 -5.63 4.21
N VAL A 120 -7.57 -6.38 4.13
CA VAL A 120 -8.80 -5.94 3.48
C VAL A 120 -9.95 -6.19 4.47
N LEU A 121 -10.66 -5.13 4.80
CA LEU A 121 -11.84 -5.20 5.67
C LEU A 121 -13.08 -5.37 4.79
N ASP A 122 -13.98 -6.23 5.23
CA ASP A 122 -15.28 -6.36 4.61
C ASP A 122 -16.04 -5.02 4.72
N PRO A 123 -16.53 -4.45 3.61
CA PRO A 123 -17.20 -3.16 3.64
C PRO A 123 -18.52 -3.15 4.42
N GLU A 124 -19.12 -4.32 4.64
CA GLU A 124 -20.41 -4.49 5.34
C GLU A 124 -20.24 -4.96 6.78
N ASP A 125 -19.11 -5.62 7.10
CA ASP A 125 -18.83 -6.17 8.44
C ASP A 125 -17.40 -5.88 8.90
N SER A 126 -17.21 -4.90 9.74
CA SER A 126 -15.90 -4.52 10.28
C SER A 126 -15.24 -5.57 11.20
N THR A 127 -15.98 -6.62 11.60
CA THR A 127 -15.39 -7.77 12.31
C THR A 127 -14.79 -8.81 11.37
N HIS A 128 -15.13 -8.72 10.08
CA HIS A 128 -14.66 -9.61 9.04
C HIS A 128 -13.47 -8.98 8.29
N VAL A 129 -12.30 -9.57 8.45
CA VAL A 129 -11.04 -9.04 7.89
C VAL A 129 -10.24 -10.17 7.24
N PHE A 130 -9.65 -9.88 6.09
CA PHE A 130 -8.68 -10.76 5.44
C PHE A 130 -7.28 -10.16 5.52
N ALA A 131 -6.29 -11.04 5.66
CA ALA A 131 -4.87 -10.71 5.62
C ALA A 131 -4.18 -11.48 4.49
N ALA A 132 -3.56 -10.74 3.56
CA ALA A 132 -2.62 -11.30 2.59
C ALA A 132 -1.26 -11.46 3.25
N THR A 133 -0.70 -12.66 3.20
CA THR A 133 0.60 -12.94 3.83
C THR A 133 1.52 -13.73 2.91
N THR A 134 2.80 -13.78 3.27
CA THR A 134 3.75 -14.69 2.61
C THR A 134 3.44 -16.17 2.87
N MET A 135 2.50 -16.49 3.76
CA MET A 135 2.07 -17.86 4.07
C MET A 135 0.66 -18.17 3.55
N GLY A 136 0.03 -17.23 2.84
CA GLY A 136 -1.30 -17.39 2.26
C GLY A 136 -2.30 -16.31 2.69
N VAL A 137 -3.58 -16.60 2.47
CA VAL A 137 -4.71 -15.78 2.93
C VAL A 137 -5.14 -16.28 4.30
N PHE A 138 -5.34 -15.35 5.23
CA PHE A 138 -5.95 -15.61 6.53
C PHE A 138 -7.21 -14.75 6.69
N GLU A 139 -8.23 -15.31 7.30
CA GLU A 139 -9.53 -14.69 7.58
C GLU A 139 -9.77 -14.63 9.08
N THR A 140 -10.36 -13.55 9.53
CA THR A 140 -10.99 -13.44 10.85
C THR A 140 -12.44 -12.98 10.71
N LYS A 141 -13.35 -13.55 11.50
CA LYS A 141 -14.76 -13.13 11.63
C LYS A 141 -15.06 -12.58 13.03
N ASN A 142 -14.03 -12.34 13.83
CA ASN A 142 -14.11 -11.79 15.18
C ASN A 142 -13.10 -10.66 15.39
N ALA A 143 -12.95 -9.85 14.34
CA ALA A 143 -12.12 -8.65 14.35
C ALA A 143 -10.66 -8.90 14.76
N GLY A 144 -10.09 -10.06 14.42
CA GLY A 144 -8.70 -10.40 14.65
C GLY A 144 -8.42 -11.22 15.92
N ASP A 145 -9.41 -11.54 16.73
CA ASP A 145 -9.21 -12.35 17.95
C ASP A 145 -8.72 -13.76 17.60
N SER A 146 -9.15 -14.29 16.43
CA SER A 146 -8.59 -15.51 15.86
C SER A 146 -8.63 -15.49 14.34
N TRP A 147 -7.67 -16.19 13.71
CA TRP A 147 -7.49 -16.26 12.27
C TRP A 147 -7.61 -17.69 11.75
N THR A 148 -8.17 -17.86 10.57
CA THR A 148 -8.29 -19.13 9.86
C THR A 148 -7.64 -19.01 8.49
N LYS A 149 -6.82 -19.97 8.13
CA LYS A 149 -6.15 -20.02 6.82
C LYS A 149 -7.14 -20.38 5.71
N ARG A 150 -7.16 -19.61 4.61
CA ARG A 150 -8.08 -19.73 3.48
C ARG A 150 -7.31 -19.95 2.18
N MET A 151 -6.89 -21.19 1.91
CA MET A 151 -6.01 -21.52 0.77
C MET A 151 -6.58 -22.66 -0.10
N ASN A 152 -7.84 -23.04 0.08
CA ASN A 152 -8.47 -24.09 -0.73
C ASN A 152 -8.51 -23.66 -2.21
N GLY A 153 -7.92 -24.45 -3.10
CA GLY A 153 -7.74 -24.13 -4.52
C GLY A 153 -6.39 -23.47 -4.87
N MET A 154 -5.61 -22.98 -3.88
CA MET A 154 -4.30 -22.34 -4.07
C MET A 154 -3.11 -23.25 -3.73
N LYS A 155 -3.12 -24.51 -4.12
CA LYS A 155 -2.13 -25.53 -3.66
C LYS A 155 -0.67 -25.20 -3.99
N GLU A 156 -0.41 -24.42 -5.05
CA GLU A 156 0.94 -24.11 -5.54
C GLU A 156 1.40 -22.69 -5.15
N VAL A 157 0.59 -21.94 -4.42
CA VAL A 157 0.88 -20.55 -4.05
C VAL A 157 1.63 -20.51 -2.74
N LEU A 158 2.82 -19.90 -2.75
CA LEU A 158 3.62 -19.69 -1.55
C LEU A 158 3.40 -18.31 -0.92
N MET A 159 3.00 -17.29 -1.73
CA MET A 159 2.92 -15.91 -1.27
C MET A 159 1.70 -15.22 -1.86
N VAL A 160 0.88 -14.63 -1.00
CA VAL A 160 -0.17 -13.69 -1.37
C VAL A 160 0.30 -12.29 -1.06
N VAL A 161 0.34 -11.43 -2.08
CA VAL A 161 0.87 -10.06 -1.98
C VAL A 161 -0.24 -9.06 -1.69
N THR A 162 -1.38 -9.23 -2.36
CA THR A 162 -2.49 -8.27 -2.33
C THR A 162 -3.83 -8.99 -2.41
N LEU A 163 -4.85 -8.36 -1.84
CA LEU A 163 -6.25 -8.79 -1.91
C LEU A 163 -7.11 -7.61 -2.35
N GLY A 164 -8.23 -7.89 -3.00
CA GLY A 164 -9.24 -6.90 -3.34
C GLY A 164 -10.64 -7.49 -3.20
N PHE A 165 -11.52 -6.80 -2.48
CA PHE A 165 -12.95 -7.06 -2.51
C PHE A 165 -13.59 -6.46 -3.76
N ASP A 166 -14.60 -7.13 -4.28
CA ASP A 166 -15.59 -6.48 -5.13
C ASP A 166 -16.49 -5.60 -4.22
N PRO A 167 -16.45 -4.28 -4.35
CA PRO A 167 -17.15 -3.39 -3.41
C PRO A 167 -18.67 -3.46 -3.53
N THR A 168 -19.20 -4.08 -4.61
CA THR A 168 -20.64 -4.27 -4.83
C THR A 168 -21.10 -5.69 -4.52
N ARG A 169 -20.15 -6.63 -4.45
CA ARG A 169 -20.40 -8.06 -4.17
C ARG A 169 -19.33 -8.59 -3.21
N PRO A 170 -19.45 -8.35 -1.89
CA PRO A 170 -18.40 -8.70 -0.91
C PRO A 170 -18.08 -10.20 -0.81
N SER A 171 -18.90 -11.07 -1.40
CA SER A 171 -18.55 -12.48 -1.55
C SER A 171 -17.43 -12.75 -2.56
N ILE A 172 -17.15 -11.78 -3.46
CA ILE A 172 -16.13 -11.90 -4.49
C ILE A 172 -14.84 -11.22 -4.01
N LEU A 173 -13.77 -12.01 -3.98
CA LEU A 173 -12.42 -11.55 -3.70
C LEU A 173 -11.46 -11.93 -4.81
N TYR A 174 -10.44 -11.10 -4.98
CA TYR A 174 -9.30 -11.39 -5.84
C TYR A 174 -8.02 -11.40 -5.01
N ALA A 175 -7.14 -12.35 -5.28
CA ALA A 175 -5.84 -12.45 -4.64
C ALA A 175 -4.74 -12.36 -5.69
N GLY A 176 -3.87 -11.36 -5.54
CA GLY A 176 -2.64 -11.24 -6.32
C GLY A 176 -1.52 -11.99 -5.62
N THR A 177 -0.91 -12.92 -6.34
CA THR A 177 0.06 -13.86 -5.80
C THR A 177 1.35 -13.89 -6.63
N SER A 178 2.36 -14.62 -6.15
CA SER A 178 3.55 -14.96 -6.94
C SER A 178 3.26 -15.91 -8.12
N GLY A 179 2.05 -16.47 -8.20
CA GLY A 179 1.59 -17.40 -9.25
C GLY A 179 0.45 -16.85 -10.12
N GLY A 180 0.20 -15.54 -10.07
CA GLY A 180 -0.86 -14.86 -10.81
C GLY A 180 -2.03 -14.44 -9.94
N VAL A 181 -3.19 -14.28 -10.57
CA VAL A 181 -4.44 -13.88 -9.92
C VAL A 181 -5.30 -15.10 -9.63
N TYR A 182 -5.85 -15.12 -8.43
CA TYR A 182 -6.89 -16.04 -8.01
C TYR A 182 -8.16 -15.28 -7.66
N LYS A 183 -9.32 -15.89 -7.92
CA LYS A 183 -10.65 -15.35 -7.62
C LYS A 183 -11.38 -16.31 -6.70
N SER A 184 -12.07 -15.79 -5.73
CA SER A 184 -13.08 -16.47 -4.93
C SER A 184 -14.43 -15.80 -5.17
N VAL A 185 -15.52 -16.57 -5.11
CA VAL A 185 -16.91 -16.10 -5.21
C VAL A 185 -17.71 -16.42 -3.93
N ASP A 186 -17.06 -17.00 -2.93
CA ASP A 186 -17.63 -17.55 -1.71
C ASP A 186 -16.86 -17.11 -0.45
N GLN A 187 -16.41 -15.86 -0.41
CA GLN A 187 -15.69 -15.27 0.73
C GLN A 187 -14.42 -16.04 1.10
N ALA A 188 -13.61 -16.41 0.10
CA ALA A 188 -12.34 -17.12 0.25
C ALA A 188 -12.44 -18.59 0.73
N GLU A 189 -13.63 -19.21 0.73
CA GLU A 189 -13.76 -20.64 1.02
C GLU A 189 -13.10 -21.49 -0.08
N HIS A 190 -13.22 -21.05 -1.35
CA HIS A 190 -12.55 -21.68 -2.49
C HIS A 190 -12.00 -20.63 -3.45
N TRP A 191 -10.82 -20.90 -4.00
CA TRP A 191 -10.11 -20.05 -4.95
C TRP A 191 -9.91 -20.74 -6.29
N GLU A 192 -10.15 -20.01 -7.38
CA GLU A 192 -9.88 -20.44 -8.74
C GLU A 192 -8.82 -19.56 -9.39
N LYS A 193 -7.91 -20.16 -10.13
CA LYS A 193 -6.86 -19.45 -10.87
C LYS A 193 -7.45 -18.78 -12.11
N VAL A 194 -7.27 -17.48 -12.27
CA VAL A 194 -7.82 -16.67 -13.35
C VAL A 194 -6.71 -15.89 -14.09
N ASN A 195 -5.83 -16.59 -14.78
CA ASN A 195 -4.60 -16.03 -15.38
C ASN A 195 -4.66 -15.88 -16.90
N ASN A 196 -5.78 -16.18 -17.56
CA ASN A 196 -5.87 -16.12 -19.01
C ASN A 196 -5.59 -14.70 -19.52
N GLY A 197 -4.55 -14.54 -20.37
CA GLY A 197 -4.10 -13.25 -20.89
C GLY A 197 -3.10 -12.49 -20.01
N LEU A 198 -2.85 -12.89 -18.74
CA LEU A 198 -1.78 -12.30 -17.92
C LEU A 198 -0.37 -12.60 -18.45
N VAL A 199 -0.22 -13.71 -19.16
CA VAL A 199 1.04 -14.13 -19.75
C VAL A 199 0.85 -14.23 -21.26
N SER A 200 1.58 -13.41 -22.04
CA SER A 200 1.66 -13.63 -23.47
C SER A 200 2.41 -14.94 -23.75
N PRO A 201 1.97 -15.75 -24.73
CA PRO A 201 2.70 -16.95 -25.17
C PRO A 201 4.18 -16.70 -25.44
N ASP A 202 4.53 -15.48 -25.86
CA ASP A 202 5.90 -15.05 -26.18
C ASP A 202 6.74 -14.73 -24.92
N ILE A 203 6.11 -14.56 -23.75
CA ILE A 203 6.74 -14.15 -22.48
C ILE A 203 6.85 -15.32 -21.47
N ILE A 204 6.49 -16.53 -21.84
CA ILE A 204 6.50 -17.75 -20.99
C ILE A 204 7.83 -18.02 -20.27
N LYS A 205 8.90 -17.32 -20.61
CA LYS A 205 10.24 -17.51 -20.01
C LYS A 205 10.45 -16.74 -18.71
N SER A 206 9.53 -15.87 -18.28
CA SER A 206 9.70 -15.05 -17.07
C SER A 206 8.60 -15.37 -16.06
N SER A 207 8.98 -16.00 -14.92
CA SER A 207 8.12 -16.15 -13.75
C SER A 207 7.67 -14.79 -13.16
N ARG A 208 8.23 -13.68 -13.65
CA ARG A 208 7.93 -12.31 -13.21
C ARG A 208 6.55 -11.82 -13.68
N ALA A 209 6.08 -12.28 -14.86
CA ALA A 209 4.77 -11.90 -15.41
C ALA A 209 3.60 -12.32 -14.49
N LEU A 210 3.75 -13.42 -13.76
CA LEU A 210 2.76 -13.90 -12.81
C LEU A 210 2.93 -13.31 -11.40
N ASN A 211 3.95 -12.49 -11.16
CA ASN A 211 4.17 -11.88 -9.85
C ASN A 211 3.32 -10.61 -9.74
N VAL A 212 2.13 -10.77 -9.18
CA VAL A 212 1.15 -9.69 -9.02
C VAL A 212 1.49 -8.87 -7.78
N THR A 213 1.68 -7.57 -7.97
CA THR A 213 2.08 -6.63 -6.91
C THR A 213 0.92 -5.80 -6.37
N ALA A 214 -0.13 -5.60 -7.17
CA ALA A 214 -1.36 -4.91 -6.73
C ALA A 214 -2.58 -5.43 -7.50
N ILE A 215 -3.72 -5.48 -6.80
CA ILE A 215 -5.06 -5.76 -7.36
C ILE A 215 -5.99 -4.63 -6.94
N LEU A 216 -6.77 -4.11 -7.87
CA LEU A 216 -7.85 -3.18 -7.61
C LEU A 216 -9.11 -3.66 -8.33
N VAL A 217 -10.23 -3.67 -7.61
CA VAL A 217 -11.56 -3.91 -8.20
C VAL A 217 -12.23 -2.55 -8.41
N ASP A 218 -12.76 -2.31 -9.60
CA ASP A 218 -13.36 -1.02 -9.95
C ASP A 218 -14.70 -0.86 -9.22
N PRO A 219 -14.89 0.19 -8.40
CA PRO A 219 -16.15 0.42 -7.71
C PRO A 219 -17.27 0.97 -8.61
N TYR A 220 -16.94 1.40 -9.83
CA TYR A 220 -17.87 2.04 -10.75
C TYR A 220 -18.27 1.13 -11.92
N GLU A 221 -17.38 0.20 -12.29
CA GLU A 221 -17.58 -0.74 -13.40
C GLU A 221 -17.59 -2.17 -12.89
N ALA A 222 -18.76 -2.77 -12.86
CA ALA A 222 -18.90 -4.19 -12.49
C ALA A 222 -17.95 -5.07 -13.34
N ASP A 223 -17.40 -6.10 -12.71
CA ASP A 223 -16.50 -7.07 -13.33
C ASP A 223 -15.18 -6.51 -13.87
N THR A 224 -14.90 -5.22 -13.63
CA THR A 224 -13.63 -4.60 -14.00
C THR A 224 -12.62 -4.72 -12.87
N VAL A 225 -11.48 -5.35 -13.17
CA VAL A 225 -10.38 -5.58 -12.23
C VAL A 225 -9.06 -5.16 -12.87
N TYR A 226 -8.23 -4.48 -12.12
CA TYR A 226 -6.87 -4.11 -12.52
C TYR A 226 -5.85 -4.94 -11.76
N ALA A 227 -4.80 -5.38 -12.43
CA ALA A 227 -3.68 -6.08 -11.85
C ALA A 227 -2.36 -5.45 -12.29
N ALA A 228 -1.53 -5.04 -11.32
CA ALA A 228 -0.14 -4.69 -11.58
C ALA A 228 0.73 -5.93 -11.35
N THR A 229 1.67 -6.17 -12.25
CA THR A 229 2.66 -7.25 -12.14
C THR A 229 4.08 -6.67 -12.27
N LEU A 230 5.10 -7.49 -12.10
CA LEU A 230 6.48 -7.05 -12.37
C LEU A 230 6.78 -6.81 -13.86
N GLU A 231 5.83 -7.14 -14.76
CA GLU A 231 5.97 -7.01 -16.21
C GLU A 231 5.03 -5.95 -16.81
N GLY A 232 4.11 -5.39 -16.03
CA GLY A 232 3.21 -4.35 -16.50
C GLY A 232 1.84 -4.35 -15.84
N LEU A 233 0.97 -3.54 -16.41
CA LEU A 233 -0.39 -3.33 -15.92
C LEU A 233 -1.39 -4.06 -16.84
N TYR A 234 -2.38 -4.68 -16.23
CA TYR A 234 -3.42 -5.44 -16.89
C TYR A 234 -4.81 -5.02 -16.41
N ILE A 235 -5.80 -5.13 -17.29
CA ILE A 235 -7.21 -4.96 -17.01
C ILE A 235 -7.99 -6.22 -17.42
N SER A 236 -8.93 -6.63 -16.62
CA SER A 236 -10.01 -7.53 -17.01
C SER A 236 -11.33 -6.78 -16.91
N LYS A 237 -12.23 -6.97 -17.89
CA LYS A 237 -13.60 -6.41 -17.90
C LYS A 237 -14.67 -7.51 -17.79
N ASP A 238 -14.27 -8.72 -17.46
CA ASP A 238 -15.09 -9.93 -17.37
C ASP A 238 -14.77 -10.73 -16.11
N ALA A 239 -14.54 -10.00 -15.01
CA ALA A 239 -14.30 -10.55 -13.69
C ALA A 239 -13.09 -11.51 -13.60
N GLY A 240 -12.05 -11.27 -14.40
CA GLY A 240 -10.82 -12.04 -14.41
C GLY A 240 -10.77 -13.16 -15.47
N ALA A 241 -11.81 -13.34 -16.29
CA ALA A 241 -11.83 -14.40 -17.31
C ALA A 241 -10.79 -14.15 -18.42
N LEU A 242 -10.56 -12.90 -18.78
CA LEU A 242 -9.52 -12.49 -19.73
C LEU A 242 -8.82 -11.20 -19.26
N TRP A 243 -7.50 -11.20 -19.27
CA TRP A 243 -6.66 -10.05 -18.97
C TRP A 243 -6.06 -9.47 -20.24
N LEU A 244 -6.15 -8.16 -20.38
CA LEU A 244 -5.54 -7.39 -21.46
C LEU A 244 -4.47 -6.48 -20.88
N ARG A 245 -3.30 -6.44 -21.51
CA ARG A 245 -2.24 -5.52 -21.11
C ARG A 245 -2.62 -4.09 -21.48
N ILE A 246 -2.44 -3.17 -20.53
CA ILE A 246 -2.69 -1.73 -20.70
C ILE A 246 -1.44 -0.93 -20.27
N GLY A 247 -1.48 0.41 -20.46
CA GLY A 247 -0.39 1.28 -20.01
C GLY A 247 0.93 1.04 -20.73
N GLN A 248 0.91 0.91 -22.05
CA GLN A 248 2.13 0.66 -22.86
C GLN A 248 3.21 1.74 -22.65
N SER A 249 2.84 2.97 -22.33
CA SER A 249 3.77 4.06 -22.00
C SER A 249 4.51 3.87 -20.66
N LEU A 250 4.05 2.93 -19.82
CA LEU A 250 4.64 2.55 -18.54
C LEU A 250 5.38 1.21 -18.61
N GLN A 251 5.84 0.82 -19.80
CA GLN A 251 6.59 -0.43 -19.96
C GLN A 251 7.83 -0.42 -19.07
N ASP A 252 8.07 -1.58 -18.42
CA ASP A 252 9.20 -1.83 -17.54
C ASP A 252 9.25 -1.01 -16.25
N GLN A 253 8.20 -0.23 -15.94
CA GLN A 253 8.11 0.48 -14.67
C GLN A 253 7.65 -0.44 -13.55
N MET A 254 8.38 -0.39 -12.44
CA MET A 254 8.00 -1.12 -11.23
C MET A 254 6.95 -0.32 -10.47
N VAL A 255 5.73 -0.85 -10.45
CA VAL A 255 4.61 -0.28 -9.69
C VAL A 255 4.66 -0.76 -8.25
N PHE A 256 4.69 0.17 -7.29
CA PHE A 256 4.68 -0.10 -5.86
C PHE A 256 3.33 0.14 -5.20
N SER A 257 2.56 1.08 -5.72
CA SER A 257 1.25 1.45 -5.20
C SER A 257 0.33 1.85 -6.34
N MET A 258 -0.93 1.44 -6.27
CA MET A 258 -1.96 1.77 -7.24
C MET A 258 -3.26 2.06 -6.49
N ILE A 259 -3.95 3.12 -6.88
CA ILE A 259 -5.28 3.46 -6.34
C ILE A 259 -6.20 3.91 -7.47
N LEU A 260 -7.50 3.66 -7.30
CA LEU A 260 -8.57 4.28 -8.08
C LEU A 260 -9.03 5.56 -7.38
N ASP A 261 -9.36 6.59 -8.17
CA ASP A 261 -9.94 7.82 -7.64
C ASP A 261 -11.32 7.55 -7.02
N ARG A 262 -11.51 8.03 -5.79
CA ARG A 262 -12.73 7.75 -5.02
C ARG A 262 -13.99 8.42 -5.58
N THR A 263 -13.84 9.40 -6.47
CA THR A 263 -14.94 10.24 -6.95
C THR A 263 -15.02 10.34 -8.46
N ARG A 264 -13.98 9.92 -9.18
CA ARG A 264 -13.89 10.02 -10.64
C ARG A 264 -13.71 8.65 -11.26
N LYS A 265 -14.74 8.18 -11.95
CA LYS A 265 -14.70 6.93 -12.70
C LYS A 265 -13.60 6.96 -13.77
N GLY A 266 -12.88 5.83 -13.90
CA GLY A 266 -11.81 5.66 -14.87
C GLY A 266 -10.51 6.41 -14.53
N VAL A 267 -10.48 7.14 -13.41
CA VAL A 267 -9.26 7.83 -12.95
C VAL A 267 -8.51 6.96 -11.97
N MET A 268 -7.21 6.79 -12.23
CA MET A 268 -6.33 6.00 -11.38
C MET A 268 -4.95 6.63 -11.26
N TYR A 269 -4.25 6.30 -10.18
CA TYR A 269 -2.91 6.78 -9.90
C TYR A 269 -1.97 5.60 -9.64
N LEU A 270 -0.75 5.69 -10.15
CA LEU A 270 0.34 4.75 -9.93
C LEU A 270 1.54 5.44 -9.32
N GLY A 271 2.09 4.84 -8.26
CA GLY A 271 3.39 5.20 -7.71
C GLY A 271 4.42 4.12 -8.00
N GLY A 272 5.59 4.53 -8.44
CA GLY A 272 6.67 3.63 -8.81
C GLY A 272 8.05 4.26 -8.67
N ARG A 273 9.01 3.71 -9.39
CA ARG A 273 10.39 4.23 -9.39
C ARG A 273 10.56 5.55 -10.13
N GLU A 274 9.65 5.86 -11.05
CA GLU A 274 9.71 7.05 -11.91
C GLU A 274 8.72 8.15 -11.49
N GLY A 275 8.21 8.03 -10.26
CA GLY A 275 7.32 9.00 -9.67
C GLY A 275 5.89 8.53 -9.60
N ILE A 276 5.00 9.51 -9.76
CA ILE A 276 3.56 9.31 -9.76
C ILE A 276 2.99 9.62 -11.15
N HIS A 277 2.08 8.76 -11.58
CA HIS A 277 1.38 8.87 -12.86
C HIS A 277 -0.12 8.81 -12.63
N ARG A 278 -0.88 9.54 -13.44
CA ARG A 278 -2.35 9.53 -13.48
C ARG A 278 -2.83 9.08 -14.85
N SER A 279 -3.81 8.21 -14.86
CA SER A 279 -4.66 7.92 -16.01
C SER A 279 -6.06 8.49 -15.77
N GLU A 280 -6.72 8.97 -16.83
CA GLU A 280 -8.09 9.45 -16.81
C GLU A 280 -9.01 8.62 -17.73
N ASP A 281 -8.48 7.54 -18.30
CA ASP A 281 -9.14 6.69 -19.32
C ASP A 281 -9.05 5.19 -18.99
N GLY A 282 -9.03 4.85 -17.70
CA GLY A 282 -8.98 3.46 -17.24
C GLY A 282 -7.64 2.78 -17.49
N GLY A 283 -6.55 3.53 -17.50
CA GLY A 283 -5.19 2.99 -17.59
C GLY A 283 -4.64 2.87 -19.02
N ASN A 284 -5.34 3.38 -20.03
CA ASN A 284 -4.85 3.33 -21.41
C ASN A 284 -3.72 4.35 -21.65
N THR A 285 -3.93 5.60 -21.20
CA THR A 285 -2.91 6.66 -21.29
C THR A 285 -2.55 7.21 -19.91
N TRP A 286 -1.32 7.73 -19.77
CA TRP A 286 -0.76 8.15 -18.50
C TRP A 286 -0.06 9.49 -18.60
N THR A 287 -0.31 10.34 -17.62
CA THR A 287 0.35 11.64 -17.43
C THR A 287 1.21 11.58 -16.18
N THR A 288 2.46 12.04 -16.27
CA THR A 288 3.38 12.13 -15.14
C THR A 288 3.07 13.36 -14.29
N LEU A 289 2.96 13.20 -12.98
CA LEU A 289 2.61 14.24 -12.00
C LEU A 289 3.71 14.51 -10.97
N ASN A 290 4.96 14.64 -11.40
CA ASN A 290 6.15 14.71 -10.51
C ASN A 290 6.50 16.13 -10.04
N LYS A 291 5.69 17.15 -10.35
CA LYS A 291 6.01 18.55 -10.02
C LYS A 291 6.06 18.78 -8.51
N GLY A 292 7.22 19.14 -7.99
CA GLY A 292 7.49 19.37 -6.57
C GLY A 292 8.11 18.19 -5.82
N LEU A 293 8.26 17.02 -6.46
CA LEU A 293 8.94 15.88 -5.87
C LEU A 293 10.46 16.02 -5.98
N ALA A 294 11.17 15.83 -4.86
CA ALA A 294 12.64 15.78 -4.84
C ALA A 294 13.20 14.38 -5.18
N THR A 295 12.35 13.33 -5.07
CA THR A 295 12.67 11.94 -5.46
C THR A 295 11.51 11.32 -6.17
N LEU A 296 11.79 10.42 -7.10
CA LEU A 296 10.78 9.73 -7.91
C LEU A 296 10.43 8.33 -7.37
N ASN A 297 11.05 7.88 -6.28
CA ASN A 297 10.77 6.55 -5.73
C ASN A 297 9.54 6.60 -4.80
N VAL A 298 8.35 6.60 -5.41
CA VAL A 298 7.04 6.65 -4.72
C VAL A 298 6.63 5.25 -4.28
N ARG A 299 6.53 5.03 -2.96
CA ARG A 299 6.23 3.74 -2.34
C ARG A 299 4.76 3.54 -1.99
N SER A 300 4.10 4.60 -1.60
CA SER A 300 2.71 4.56 -1.16
C SER A 300 1.96 5.80 -1.60
N ILE A 301 0.69 5.63 -1.92
CA ILE A 301 -0.25 6.69 -2.31
C ILE A 301 -1.48 6.55 -1.43
N ALA A 302 -1.99 7.67 -0.94
CA ALA A 302 -3.28 7.71 -0.24
C ALA A 302 -4.08 8.93 -0.67
N GLN A 303 -5.36 8.73 -1.00
CA GLN A 303 -6.34 9.78 -1.28
C GLN A 303 -7.28 9.93 -0.09
N SER A 304 -7.56 11.15 0.32
CA SER A 304 -8.53 11.43 1.38
C SER A 304 -9.95 11.01 0.97
N ALA A 305 -10.67 10.41 1.91
CA ALA A 305 -12.08 10.07 1.72
C ALA A 305 -13.00 11.31 1.89
N ILE A 306 -12.48 12.37 2.52
CA ILE A 306 -13.24 13.61 2.84
C ILE A 306 -13.02 14.68 1.79
N ASP A 307 -11.76 14.86 1.35
CA ASP A 307 -11.37 15.81 0.31
C ASP A 307 -10.71 15.04 -0.85
N PRO A 308 -11.41 14.84 -1.97
CA PRO A 308 -10.89 14.09 -3.11
C PRO A 308 -9.65 14.71 -3.78
N LYS A 309 -9.35 15.99 -3.51
CA LYS A 309 -8.16 16.67 -4.02
C LYS A 309 -6.94 16.52 -3.13
N LEU A 310 -7.16 16.04 -1.90
CA LEU A 310 -6.09 15.86 -0.90
C LEU A 310 -5.46 14.48 -1.04
N PHE A 311 -4.19 14.46 -1.41
CA PHE A 311 -3.39 13.25 -1.57
C PHE A 311 -2.12 13.32 -0.73
N TYR A 312 -1.62 12.14 -0.39
CA TYR A 312 -0.32 11.96 0.25
C TYR A 312 0.50 10.91 -0.49
N LEU A 313 1.81 11.16 -0.60
CA LEU A 313 2.78 10.22 -1.14
C LEU A 313 3.86 9.91 -0.11
N GLY A 314 4.14 8.64 0.06
CA GLY A 314 5.30 8.15 0.78
C GLY A 314 6.42 7.80 -0.19
N THR A 315 7.62 8.31 0.07
CA THR A 315 8.77 8.09 -0.78
C THR A 315 9.85 7.27 -0.08
N ASN A 316 10.77 6.73 -0.87
CA ASN A 316 11.95 6.06 -0.35
C ASN A 316 13.12 7.05 -0.34
N GLY A 317 13.32 7.74 0.78
CA GLY A 317 14.47 8.62 1.03
C GLY A 317 14.20 10.12 1.07
N SER A 318 12.94 10.59 0.84
CA SER A 318 12.57 12.00 0.95
C SER A 318 11.27 12.23 1.73
N GLY A 319 10.87 11.24 2.55
CA GLY A 319 9.76 11.36 3.47
C GLY A 319 8.39 11.43 2.80
N LEU A 320 7.51 12.24 3.39
CA LEU A 320 6.09 12.39 3.04
C LEU A 320 5.86 13.65 2.21
N TYR A 321 5.03 13.54 1.19
CA TYR A 321 4.55 14.67 0.37
C TYR A 321 3.04 14.77 0.44
N ARG A 322 2.54 15.97 0.25
CA ARG A 322 1.11 16.29 0.19
C ARG A 322 0.78 17.03 -1.10
N SER A 323 -0.36 16.71 -1.71
CA SER A 323 -1.01 17.48 -2.76
C SER A 323 -2.40 17.92 -2.29
N LYS A 324 -2.84 19.14 -2.67
CA LYS A 324 -4.17 19.68 -2.45
C LYS A 324 -4.92 19.95 -3.76
N ASP A 325 -4.35 19.52 -4.87
CA ASP A 325 -4.82 19.78 -6.23
C ASP A 325 -4.94 18.50 -7.06
N ALA A 326 -5.26 17.38 -6.40
CA ALA A 326 -5.40 16.06 -7.03
C ALA A 326 -4.11 15.56 -7.71
N GLY A 327 -2.95 15.87 -7.14
CA GLY A 327 -1.65 15.38 -7.59
C GLY A 327 -0.95 16.27 -8.61
N GLU A 328 -1.53 17.42 -9.01
CA GLU A 328 -0.88 18.33 -9.97
C GLU A 328 0.43 18.91 -9.42
N THR A 329 0.46 19.21 -8.12
CA THR A 329 1.67 19.69 -7.43
C THR A 329 1.85 19.02 -6.07
N TRP A 330 3.11 18.86 -5.66
CA TRP A 330 3.48 18.22 -4.40
C TRP A 330 4.32 19.15 -3.54
N GLU A 331 3.95 19.25 -2.27
CA GLU A 331 4.73 19.93 -1.23
C GLU A 331 5.34 18.91 -0.27
N SER A 332 6.62 19.07 0.05
CA SER A 332 7.27 18.25 1.06
C SER A 332 6.69 18.57 2.43
N MET A 333 6.37 17.51 3.19
CA MET A 333 5.91 17.64 4.57
C MET A 333 7.09 17.70 5.55
N PRO A 334 6.90 18.27 6.75
CA PRO A 334 7.89 18.16 7.83
C PRO A 334 8.32 16.70 8.06
N PRO A 335 9.56 16.46 8.51
CA PRO A 335 10.05 15.12 8.78
C PRO A 335 9.11 14.35 9.72
N VAL A 336 8.82 13.10 9.36
CA VAL A 336 8.00 12.20 10.18
C VAL A 336 8.88 11.66 11.30
N MET A 337 8.92 12.40 12.40
CA MET A 337 9.61 12.03 13.64
C MET A 337 8.85 12.56 14.83
N ALA A 338 8.98 11.88 15.99
CA ALA A 338 8.40 12.40 17.21
C ALA A 338 9.04 13.76 17.56
N ALA A 339 8.21 14.71 17.98
CA ALA A 339 8.72 15.89 18.66
C ALA A 339 9.45 15.43 19.94
N ASN A 340 10.71 15.89 20.11
CA ASN A 340 11.52 15.64 21.31
C ASN A 340 10.87 16.27 22.54
#